data_46cbec9054fcaf61fbea33016128360d
#
_entry.id   46cbec9054fcaf61fbea33016128360d
#
_cell.length_a   1.000
_cell.length_b   1.000
_cell.length_c   1.000
_cell.angle_alpha   90.00
_cell.angle_beta   90.00
_cell.angle_gamma   90.00
#
_symmetry.space_group_name_H-M   'P 1'
#
loop_
_entity.id
_entity.type
_entity.pdbx_description
1 polymer ?
#
loop_
_entity_poly.entity_id
_entity_poly.type
_entity_poly.pdbx_seq_one_letter_code
_entity_poly.pdbx_strand_id
1 'polypeptide(L)'
;MSHDDQPASRAPARHRAGASYARGEETRKRIVAVAIRVFGERGFEGASTREIAKAAGVNAPALQYYFDSKEGLYQACGEHIAELAVEHFSPVVDEARAVLADEHASRDALFEAFGALLDTLVDHHLLSEHLDDHRLFMAQEQARQENSPLFEMVDRKLGARTRDASLQLVARYCGIKPVDSELRLRVMMLYGQVMGFTHGRRTMLTKLGWEKFGPRELAMIKRLAREQSRTLMDSWR
;
A
#
# COMPACT_ATOMS: atom_id res chain seq x y z
N MET A 1 2.90 52.12 -51.89
CA MET A 1 1.88 51.25 -51.30
C MET A 1 2.59 49.96 -50.95
N SER A 2 3.08 49.91 -49.71
CA SER A 2 3.85 48.77 -49.20
C SER A 2 2.93 47.87 -48.44
N HIS A 3 2.84 46.59 -48.84
CA HIS A 3 2.16 45.55 -48.06
C HIS A 3 3.15 45.02 -47.03
N ASP A 4 2.80 45.24 -45.78
CA ASP A 4 3.45 44.65 -44.60
C ASP A 4 2.87 43.23 -44.41
N ASP A 5 3.65 42.21 -44.69
CA ASP A 5 3.32 40.81 -44.50
C ASP A 5 3.95 40.35 -43.17
N GLN A 6 3.17 40.33 -42.09
CA GLN A 6 3.61 39.87 -40.79
C GLN A 6 3.44 38.35 -40.68
N PRO A 7 4.48 37.57 -40.42
CA PRO A 7 4.33 36.14 -40.25
C PRO A 7 3.72 35.82 -38.87
N ALA A 8 2.63 35.09 -38.89
CA ALA A 8 1.93 34.58 -37.67
C ALA A 8 2.89 33.72 -36.83
N SER A 9 3.07 34.12 -35.58
CA SER A 9 3.85 33.42 -34.58
C SER A 9 3.22 32.04 -34.30
N ARG A 10 3.93 30.98 -34.74
CA ARG A 10 3.66 29.59 -34.34
C ARG A 10 4.09 29.39 -32.88
N ALA A 11 3.14 29.26 -31.97
CA ALA A 11 3.39 28.84 -30.60
C ALA A 11 4.06 27.45 -30.53
N PRO A 12 4.96 27.19 -29.56
CA PRO A 12 5.91 26.10 -29.63
C PRO A 12 5.28 24.71 -29.38
N ALA A 13 5.69 23.74 -30.17
CA ALA A 13 5.29 22.33 -30.16
C ALA A 13 5.49 21.60 -28.81
N ARG A 14 6.30 22.12 -27.89
CA ARG A 14 6.57 21.58 -26.54
C ARG A 14 5.35 21.49 -25.64
N HIS A 15 4.40 22.44 -25.69
CA HIS A 15 3.18 22.43 -24.86
C HIS A 15 2.18 21.34 -25.28
N ARG A 16 2.13 20.96 -26.56
CA ARG A 16 1.25 19.89 -27.07
C ARG A 16 1.75 18.49 -26.70
N ALA A 17 3.06 18.28 -26.67
CA ALA A 17 3.65 16.99 -26.28
C ALA A 17 3.43 16.68 -24.81
N GLY A 18 3.59 17.66 -23.90
CA GLY A 18 3.36 17.50 -22.47
C GLY A 18 1.88 17.22 -22.14
N ALA A 19 0.95 17.90 -22.79
CA ALA A 19 -0.49 17.66 -22.58
C ALA A 19 -0.97 16.32 -23.18
N SER A 20 -0.31 15.79 -24.19
CA SER A 20 -0.58 14.46 -24.75
C SER A 20 -0.04 13.36 -23.82
N TYR A 21 1.16 13.54 -23.27
CA TYR A 21 1.78 12.62 -22.34
C TYR A 21 0.96 12.53 -21.01
N ALA A 22 0.57 13.67 -20.44
CA ALA A 22 -0.25 13.72 -19.23
C ALA A 22 -1.60 13.00 -19.41
N ARG A 23 -2.26 13.16 -20.56
CA ARG A 23 -3.51 12.45 -20.88
C ARG A 23 -3.30 10.94 -21.05
N GLY A 24 -2.15 10.53 -21.58
CA GLY A 24 -1.77 9.12 -21.69
C GLY A 24 -1.61 8.47 -20.31
N GLU A 25 -0.88 9.14 -19.41
CA GLU A 25 -0.70 8.70 -18.02
C GLU A 25 -2.02 8.63 -17.24
N GLU A 26 -2.89 9.63 -17.38
CA GLU A 26 -4.20 9.61 -16.75
C GLU A 26 -5.06 8.44 -17.25
N THR A 27 -5.02 8.17 -18.54
CA THR A 27 -5.71 7.02 -19.14
C THR A 27 -5.15 5.70 -18.62
N ARG A 28 -3.82 5.58 -18.53
CA ARG A 28 -3.14 4.40 -17.98
C ARG A 28 -3.56 4.15 -16.52
N LYS A 29 -3.53 5.18 -15.67
CA LYS A 29 -3.97 5.11 -14.26
C LYS A 29 -5.44 4.68 -14.15
N ARG A 30 -6.33 5.22 -14.97
CA ARG A 30 -7.75 4.84 -14.99
C ARG A 30 -7.94 3.38 -15.38
N ILE A 31 -7.20 2.87 -16.38
CA ILE A 31 -7.27 1.46 -16.76
C ILE A 31 -6.81 0.57 -15.61
N VAL A 32 -5.70 0.91 -14.94
CA VAL A 32 -5.16 0.16 -13.79
C VAL A 32 -6.17 0.13 -12.65
N ALA A 33 -6.78 1.25 -12.27
CA ALA A 33 -7.78 1.30 -11.19
C ALA A 33 -9.00 0.40 -11.48
N VAL A 34 -9.50 0.43 -12.72
CA VAL A 34 -10.61 -0.45 -13.15
C VAL A 34 -10.17 -1.92 -13.17
N ALA A 35 -8.95 -2.20 -13.63
CA ALA A 35 -8.42 -3.56 -13.71
C ALA A 35 -8.24 -4.18 -12.33
N ILE A 36 -7.76 -3.44 -11.33
CA ILE A 36 -7.65 -3.88 -9.94
C ILE A 36 -9.00 -4.39 -9.43
N ARG A 37 -10.07 -3.61 -9.63
CA ARG A 37 -11.41 -4.01 -9.23
C ARG A 37 -11.86 -5.29 -9.94
N VAL A 38 -11.76 -5.35 -11.28
CA VAL A 38 -12.22 -6.49 -12.07
C VAL A 38 -11.45 -7.77 -11.73
N PHE A 39 -10.13 -7.66 -11.58
CA PHE A 39 -9.31 -8.79 -11.16
C PHE A 39 -9.59 -9.21 -9.71
N GLY A 40 -9.85 -8.26 -8.81
CA GLY A 40 -10.23 -8.54 -7.44
C GLY A 40 -11.55 -9.30 -7.35
N GLU A 41 -12.57 -8.86 -8.11
CA GLU A 41 -13.89 -9.50 -8.13
C GLU A 41 -13.91 -10.88 -8.79
N ARG A 42 -13.14 -11.09 -9.86
CA ARG A 42 -13.24 -12.27 -10.74
C ARG A 42 -12.01 -13.17 -10.77
N GLY A 43 -10.95 -12.74 -10.12
CA GLY A 43 -9.63 -13.37 -10.25
C GLY A 43 -8.99 -13.13 -11.63
N PHE A 44 -7.75 -13.56 -11.75
CA PHE A 44 -7.01 -13.41 -13.00
C PHE A 44 -7.68 -14.16 -14.16
N GLU A 45 -8.05 -15.44 -13.98
CA GLU A 45 -8.62 -16.26 -15.05
C GLU A 45 -10.01 -15.78 -15.49
N GLY A 46 -10.87 -15.36 -14.53
CA GLY A 46 -12.25 -14.95 -14.80
C GLY A 46 -12.40 -13.54 -15.41
N ALA A 47 -11.37 -12.71 -15.33
CA ALA A 47 -11.38 -11.36 -15.91
C ALA A 47 -11.01 -11.40 -17.41
N SER A 48 -11.61 -10.52 -18.22
CA SER A 48 -11.24 -10.34 -19.62
C SER A 48 -10.77 -8.93 -19.91
N THR A 49 -9.75 -8.79 -20.79
CA THR A 49 -9.24 -7.47 -21.23
C THR A 49 -10.29 -6.64 -21.95
N ARG A 50 -11.24 -7.29 -22.64
CA ARG A 50 -12.37 -6.59 -23.30
C ARG A 50 -13.32 -5.95 -22.28
N GLU A 51 -13.61 -6.65 -21.21
CA GLU A 51 -14.44 -6.15 -20.12
C GLU A 51 -13.75 -4.99 -19.40
N ILE A 52 -12.46 -5.13 -19.08
CA ILE A 52 -11.65 -4.06 -18.45
C ILE A 52 -11.62 -2.83 -19.36
N ALA A 53 -11.36 -2.99 -20.66
CA ALA A 53 -11.39 -1.89 -21.62
C ALA A 53 -12.74 -1.17 -21.65
N LYS A 54 -13.85 -1.92 -21.73
CA LYS A 54 -15.20 -1.37 -21.69
C LYS A 54 -15.46 -0.60 -20.40
N ALA A 55 -15.13 -1.18 -19.25
CA ALA A 55 -15.33 -0.56 -17.95
C ALA A 55 -14.44 0.69 -17.75
N ALA A 56 -13.21 0.71 -18.32
CA ALA A 56 -12.31 1.86 -18.31
C ALA A 56 -12.67 2.94 -19.37
N GLY A 57 -13.69 2.73 -20.20
CA GLY A 57 -14.07 3.67 -21.27
C GLY A 57 -13.01 3.80 -22.37
N VAL A 58 -12.29 2.72 -22.68
CA VAL A 58 -11.31 2.66 -23.78
C VAL A 58 -11.62 1.50 -24.72
N ASN A 59 -11.10 1.52 -25.93
CA ASN A 59 -11.19 0.37 -26.83
C ASN A 59 -10.10 -0.67 -26.55
N ALA A 60 -10.31 -1.90 -27.00
CA ALA A 60 -9.36 -3.00 -26.78
C ALA A 60 -7.95 -2.74 -27.37
N PRO A 61 -7.81 -2.12 -28.57
CA PRO A 61 -6.52 -1.73 -29.10
C PRO A 61 -5.76 -0.72 -28.22
N ALA A 62 -6.46 0.24 -27.59
CA ALA A 62 -5.83 1.18 -26.67
C ALA A 62 -5.30 0.47 -25.42
N LEU A 63 -6.08 -0.47 -24.86
CA LEU A 63 -5.61 -1.26 -23.72
C LEU A 63 -4.35 -2.07 -24.09
N GLN A 64 -4.35 -2.73 -25.25
CA GLN A 64 -3.21 -3.46 -25.78
C GLN A 64 -1.97 -2.55 -25.95
N TYR A 65 -2.15 -1.32 -26.38
CA TYR A 65 -1.08 -0.34 -26.53
C TYR A 65 -0.41 0.02 -25.20
N TYR A 66 -1.17 0.08 -24.10
CA TYR A 66 -0.62 0.43 -22.78
C TYR A 66 0.03 -0.73 -22.04
N PHE A 67 -0.41 -1.97 -22.26
CA PHE A 67 -0.07 -3.09 -21.37
C PHE A 67 0.35 -4.38 -22.07
N ASP A 68 0.45 -4.40 -23.39
CA ASP A 68 0.85 -5.52 -24.27
C ASP A 68 0.02 -6.81 -24.05
N SER A 69 -0.22 -7.23 -22.83
CA SER A 69 -0.94 -8.47 -22.48
C SER A 69 -1.80 -8.31 -21.22
N LYS A 70 -2.62 -9.33 -20.92
CA LYS A 70 -3.39 -9.43 -19.66
C LYS A 70 -2.47 -9.56 -18.45
N GLU A 71 -1.39 -10.30 -18.60
CA GLU A 71 -0.34 -10.45 -17.60
C GLU A 71 0.37 -9.12 -17.31
N GLY A 72 0.72 -8.36 -18.35
CA GLY A 72 1.34 -7.05 -18.22
C GLY A 72 0.41 -6.06 -17.50
N LEU A 73 -0.89 -6.09 -17.80
CA LEU A 73 -1.88 -5.29 -17.06
C LEU A 73 -2.00 -5.73 -15.60
N TYR A 74 -2.02 -7.04 -15.35
CA TYR A 74 -2.09 -7.59 -13.99
C TYR A 74 -0.86 -7.20 -13.15
N GLN A 75 0.32 -7.29 -13.74
CA GLN A 75 1.57 -6.84 -13.11
C GLN A 75 1.53 -5.33 -12.81
N ALA A 76 1.07 -4.51 -13.76
CA ALA A 76 0.92 -3.07 -13.54
C ALA A 76 -0.06 -2.73 -12.41
N CYS A 77 -1.11 -3.55 -12.19
CA CYS A 77 -1.99 -3.41 -11.03
C CYS A 77 -1.24 -3.63 -9.72
N GLY A 78 -0.44 -4.69 -9.64
CA GLY A 78 0.35 -4.99 -8.47
C GLY A 78 1.44 -3.95 -8.19
N GLU A 79 2.11 -3.47 -9.23
CA GLU A 79 3.09 -2.37 -9.12
C GLU A 79 2.45 -1.11 -8.55
N HIS A 80 1.26 -0.76 -9.03
CA HIS A 80 0.52 0.40 -8.53
C HIS A 80 0.13 0.26 -7.05
N ILE A 81 -0.36 -0.91 -6.62
CA ILE A 81 -0.67 -1.18 -5.22
C ILE A 81 0.60 -1.08 -4.35
N ALA A 82 1.72 -1.63 -4.83
CA ALA A 82 3.00 -1.55 -4.13
C ALA A 82 3.51 -0.11 -4.00
N GLU A 83 3.38 0.70 -5.06
CA GLU A 83 3.78 2.10 -5.05
C GLU A 83 2.97 2.92 -4.04
N LEU A 84 1.65 2.75 -4.01
CA LEU A 84 0.79 3.41 -3.01
C LEU A 84 1.15 2.99 -1.58
N ALA A 85 1.44 1.72 -1.35
CA ALA A 85 1.88 1.25 -0.04
C ALA A 85 3.24 1.87 0.34
N VAL A 86 4.20 1.92 -0.57
CA VAL A 86 5.51 2.57 -0.35
C VAL A 86 5.33 4.05 -0.03
N GLU A 87 4.53 4.77 -0.80
CA GLU A 87 4.26 6.19 -0.58
C GLU A 87 3.66 6.43 0.82
N HIS A 88 2.73 5.58 1.23
CA HIS A 88 2.07 5.69 2.53
C HIS A 88 2.99 5.38 3.72
N PHE A 89 3.84 4.35 3.60
CA PHE A 89 4.69 3.89 4.71
C PHE A 89 6.08 4.55 4.76
N SER A 90 6.62 5.05 3.65
CA SER A 90 7.98 5.59 3.62
C SER A 90 8.24 6.67 4.68
N PRO A 91 7.36 7.66 4.88
CA PRO A 91 7.60 8.71 5.87
C PRO A 91 7.80 8.15 7.28
N VAL A 92 6.90 7.28 7.73
CA VAL A 92 6.99 6.70 9.08
C VAL A 92 8.17 5.74 9.25
N VAL A 93 8.57 5.03 8.19
CA VAL A 93 9.77 4.18 8.20
C VAL A 93 11.03 5.04 8.29
N ASP A 94 11.09 6.16 7.60
CA ASP A 94 12.23 7.06 7.65
C ASP A 94 12.33 7.77 9.03
N GLU A 95 11.21 8.14 9.65
CA GLU A 95 11.17 8.63 11.04
C GLU A 95 11.64 7.56 12.04
N ALA A 96 11.17 6.31 11.90
CA ALA A 96 11.61 5.19 12.72
C ALA A 96 13.13 4.96 12.62
N ARG A 97 13.68 5.09 11.40
CA ARG A 97 15.13 4.98 11.17
C ARG A 97 15.91 6.15 11.76
N ALA A 98 15.37 7.35 11.75
CA ALA A 98 15.98 8.49 12.41
C ALA A 98 16.08 8.28 13.93
N VAL A 99 15.03 7.73 14.56
CA VAL A 99 15.07 7.36 15.99
C VAL A 99 16.10 6.24 16.24
N LEU A 100 16.22 5.26 15.35
CA LEU A 100 17.20 4.20 15.45
C LEU A 100 18.66 4.68 15.25
N ALA A 101 18.87 5.75 14.51
CA ALA A 101 20.18 6.35 14.29
C ALA A 101 20.70 7.09 15.54
N ASP A 102 19.81 7.53 16.44
CA ASP A 102 20.19 8.08 17.74
C ASP A 102 20.48 6.95 18.74
N GLU A 103 21.76 6.75 19.07
CA GLU A 103 22.20 5.74 20.05
C GLU A 103 21.63 5.99 21.46
N HIS A 104 21.27 7.24 21.77
CA HIS A 104 20.73 7.66 23.05
C HIS A 104 19.21 7.78 23.08
N ALA A 105 18.53 7.35 22.00
CA ALA A 105 17.07 7.39 21.93
C ALA A 105 16.44 6.72 23.16
N SER A 106 15.53 7.45 23.80
CA SER A 106 14.85 6.95 25.00
C SER A 106 13.93 5.76 24.65
N ARG A 107 13.63 4.94 25.67
CA ARG A 107 12.67 3.84 25.48
C ARG A 107 11.32 4.33 24.96
N ASP A 108 10.85 5.47 25.48
CA ASP A 108 9.59 6.04 25.00
C ASP A 108 9.69 6.47 23.54
N ALA A 109 10.80 7.06 23.10
CA ALA A 109 11.02 7.38 21.68
C ALA A 109 11.00 6.14 20.78
N LEU A 110 11.65 5.05 21.21
CA LEU A 110 11.64 3.77 20.49
C LEU A 110 10.21 3.19 20.40
N PHE A 111 9.45 3.25 21.50
CA PHE A 111 8.08 2.77 21.51
C PHE A 111 7.16 3.64 20.65
N GLU A 112 7.28 4.97 20.72
CA GLU A 112 6.46 5.87 19.90
C GLU A 112 6.74 5.68 18.40
N ALA A 113 8.00 5.47 18.01
CA ALA A 113 8.35 5.16 16.63
C ALA A 113 7.74 3.80 16.17
N PHE A 114 7.77 2.77 17.01
CA PHE A 114 7.09 1.50 16.72
C PHE A 114 5.56 1.68 16.66
N GLY A 115 5.00 2.44 17.59
CA GLY A 115 3.57 2.74 17.62
C GLY A 115 3.09 3.49 16.37
N ALA A 116 3.91 4.40 15.84
CA ALA A 116 3.61 5.12 14.60
C ALA A 116 3.56 4.16 13.39
N LEU A 117 4.47 3.18 13.31
CA LEU A 117 4.40 2.12 12.28
C LEU A 117 3.12 1.29 12.40
N LEU A 118 2.71 0.96 13.63
CA LEU A 118 1.49 0.21 13.90
C LEU A 118 0.24 1.03 13.54
N ASP A 119 0.20 2.31 13.88
CA ASP A 119 -0.89 3.22 13.53
C ASP A 119 -1.04 3.38 12.01
N THR A 120 0.08 3.51 11.30
CA THR A 120 0.10 3.58 9.84
C THR A 120 -0.46 2.30 9.22
N LEU A 121 -0.17 1.13 9.83
CA LEU A 121 -0.76 -0.14 9.40
C LEU A 121 -2.28 -0.15 9.59
N VAL A 122 -2.78 0.35 10.72
CA VAL A 122 -4.23 0.49 10.96
C VAL A 122 -4.88 1.37 9.90
N ASP A 123 -4.29 2.54 9.64
CA ASP A 123 -4.82 3.46 8.63
C ASP A 123 -4.80 2.83 7.24
N HIS A 124 -3.68 2.24 6.85
CA HIS A 124 -3.53 1.61 5.54
C HIS A 124 -4.57 0.52 5.30
N HIS A 125 -4.86 -0.31 6.29
CA HIS A 125 -5.76 -1.45 6.11
C HIS A 125 -7.23 -1.17 6.40
N LEU A 126 -7.56 -0.16 7.20
CA LEU A 126 -8.92 0.02 7.69
C LEU A 126 -9.59 1.32 7.24
N LEU A 127 -8.83 2.40 6.93
CA LEU A 127 -9.38 3.73 6.65
C LEU A 127 -9.99 3.87 5.26
N SER A 128 -9.43 3.23 4.25
CA SER A 128 -9.76 3.51 2.85
C SER A 128 -10.80 2.57 2.27
N GLU A 129 -11.90 3.12 1.73
CA GLU A 129 -12.92 2.36 0.99
C GLU A 129 -12.37 1.82 -0.35
N HIS A 130 -11.43 2.53 -0.98
CA HIS A 130 -10.76 2.07 -2.22
C HIS A 130 -9.83 0.87 -2.00
N LEU A 131 -9.44 0.60 -0.75
CA LEU A 131 -8.64 -0.59 -0.42
C LEU A 131 -9.44 -1.89 -0.44
N ASP A 132 -10.78 -1.86 -0.57
CA ASP A 132 -11.56 -3.09 -0.73
C ASP A 132 -11.19 -3.78 -2.05
N ASP A 133 -11.07 -3.02 -3.15
CA ASP A 133 -10.63 -3.55 -4.44
C ASP A 133 -9.18 -4.04 -4.39
N HIS A 134 -8.28 -3.28 -3.74
CA HIS A 134 -6.88 -3.68 -3.55
C HIS A 134 -6.75 -4.93 -2.68
N ARG A 135 -7.52 -5.04 -1.60
CA ARG A 135 -7.53 -6.24 -0.74
C ARG A 135 -8.06 -7.46 -1.46
N LEU A 136 -9.13 -7.31 -2.23
CA LEU A 136 -9.65 -8.40 -3.05
C LEU A 136 -8.63 -8.85 -4.08
N PHE A 137 -7.98 -7.91 -4.76
CA PHE A 137 -6.90 -8.21 -5.70
C PHE A 137 -5.75 -8.98 -5.03
N MET A 138 -5.26 -8.49 -3.89
CA MET A 138 -4.18 -9.14 -3.13
C MET A 138 -4.59 -10.51 -2.57
N ALA A 139 -5.84 -10.67 -2.14
CA ALA A 139 -6.37 -11.97 -1.69
C ALA A 139 -6.45 -12.99 -2.84
N GLN A 140 -6.86 -12.54 -4.04
CA GLN A 140 -6.85 -13.39 -5.24
C GLN A 140 -5.43 -13.80 -5.62
N GLU A 141 -4.48 -12.90 -5.52
CA GLU A 141 -3.07 -13.19 -5.79
C GLU A 141 -2.50 -14.21 -4.79
N GLN A 142 -2.79 -14.05 -3.50
CA GLN A 142 -2.37 -14.99 -2.47
C GLN A 142 -2.96 -16.40 -2.68
N ALA A 143 -4.22 -16.47 -3.11
CA ALA A 143 -4.86 -17.75 -3.40
C ALA A 143 -4.33 -18.43 -4.68
N ARG A 144 -3.75 -17.63 -5.60
CA ARG A 144 -3.26 -18.09 -6.90
C ARG A 144 -1.88 -18.73 -6.82
N GLN A 145 -0.96 -18.16 -6.03
CA GLN A 145 0.43 -18.62 -5.94
C GLN A 145 1.01 -18.38 -4.55
N GLU A 146 1.60 -19.44 -3.94
CA GLU A 146 2.31 -19.31 -2.66
C GLU A 146 3.56 -18.42 -2.73
N ASN A 147 4.23 -18.35 -3.91
CA ASN A 147 5.41 -17.52 -4.18
C ASN A 147 5.13 -16.57 -5.34
N SER A 148 4.23 -15.62 -5.16
CA SER A 148 3.90 -14.65 -6.19
C SER A 148 5.04 -13.65 -6.39
N PRO A 149 5.49 -13.42 -7.65
CA PRO A 149 6.43 -12.35 -7.98
C PRO A 149 5.96 -10.96 -7.48
N LEU A 150 4.66 -10.77 -7.40
CA LEU A 150 4.06 -9.54 -6.88
C LEU A 150 4.31 -9.40 -5.37
N PHE A 151 4.08 -10.45 -4.57
CA PHE A 151 4.40 -10.43 -3.14
C PHE A 151 5.89 -10.19 -2.90
N GLU A 152 6.77 -10.83 -3.66
CA GLU A 152 8.21 -10.59 -3.58
C GLU A 152 8.58 -9.14 -3.91
N MET A 153 7.90 -8.53 -4.88
CA MET A 153 8.12 -7.13 -5.23
C MET A 153 7.67 -6.18 -4.12
N VAL A 154 6.46 -6.38 -3.57
CA VAL A 154 5.93 -5.59 -2.44
C VAL A 154 6.85 -5.75 -1.24
N ASP A 155 7.27 -6.98 -0.94
CA ASP A 155 8.18 -7.28 0.16
C ASP A 155 9.55 -6.59 0.00
N ARG A 156 10.14 -6.63 -1.19
CA ARG A 156 11.41 -5.93 -1.47
C ARG A 156 11.29 -4.42 -1.34
N LYS A 157 10.20 -3.84 -1.86
CA LYS A 157 10.04 -2.37 -1.88
C LYS A 157 9.74 -1.80 -0.49
N LEU A 158 8.94 -2.49 0.30
CA LEU A 158 8.42 -1.98 1.56
C LEU A 158 8.63 -2.93 2.74
N GLY A 159 8.25 -4.21 2.57
CA GLY A 159 8.15 -5.16 3.66
C GLY A 159 9.47 -5.35 4.41
N ALA A 160 10.58 -5.50 3.68
CA ALA A 160 11.91 -5.67 4.29
C ALA A 160 12.31 -4.45 5.13
N ARG A 161 12.11 -3.23 4.62
CA ARG A 161 12.45 -1.98 5.33
C ARG A 161 11.62 -1.79 6.60
N THR A 162 10.31 -2.04 6.51
CA THR A 162 9.36 -1.89 7.63
C THR A 162 9.63 -2.95 8.70
N ARG A 163 9.84 -4.22 8.30
CA ARG A 163 10.16 -5.31 9.24
C ARG A 163 11.49 -5.08 9.95
N ASP A 164 12.51 -4.64 9.22
CA ASP A 164 13.83 -4.37 9.80
C ASP A 164 13.75 -3.23 10.83
N ALA A 165 13.12 -2.10 10.49
CA ALA A 165 12.90 -1.00 11.41
C ALA A 165 12.13 -1.45 12.66
N SER A 166 11.02 -2.17 12.49
CA SER A 166 10.20 -2.68 13.60
C SER A 166 10.99 -3.62 14.51
N LEU A 167 11.73 -4.56 13.91
CA LEU A 167 12.53 -5.52 14.66
C LEU A 167 13.60 -4.81 15.49
N GLN A 168 14.31 -3.82 14.93
CA GLN A 168 15.34 -3.06 15.63
C GLN A 168 14.76 -2.18 16.74
N LEU A 169 13.62 -1.52 16.52
CA LEU A 169 12.93 -0.73 17.54
C LEU A 169 12.54 -1.58 18.74
N VAL A 170 11.89 -2.73 18.50
CA VAL A 170 11.46 -3.65 19.55
C VAL A 170 12.67 -4.29 20.24
N ALA A 171 13.69 -4.68 19.49
CA ALA A 171 14.94 -5.23 20.03
C ALA A 171 15.60 -4.26 21.01
N ARG A 172 15.78 -3.01 20.61
CA ARG A 172 16.37 -1.96 21.48
C ARG A 172 15.48 -1.64 22.68
N TYR A 173 14.18 -1.54 22.47
CA TYR A 173 13.21 -1.31 23.55
C TYR A 173 13.27 -2.39 24.63
N CYS A 174 13.34 -3.66 24.23
CA CYS A 174 13.36 -4.81 25.14
C CYS A 174 14.76 -5.19 25.63
N GLY A 175 15.84 -4.66 25.03
CA GLY A 175 17.22 -5.07 25.33
C GLY A 175 17.57 -6.47 24.78
N ILE A 176 16.89 -6.92 23.72
CA ILE A 176 17.05 -8.24 23.08
C ILE A 176 17.85 -8.08 21.79
N LYS A 177 18.61 -9.10 21.38
CA LYS A 177 19.35 -9.08 20.11
C LYS A 177 18.38 -9.21 18.92
N PRO A 178 18.55 -8.38 17.85
CA PRO A 178 17.64 -8.39 16.69
C PRO A 178 17.63 -9.68 15.87
N VAL A 179 18.64 -10.54 16.03
CA VAL A 179 18.77 -11.82 15.30
C VAL A 179 17.97 -12.97 15.92
N ASP A 180 17.34 -12.75 17.06
CA ASP A 180 16.53 -13.75 17.75
C ASP A 180 15.27 -14.10 16.95
N SER A 181 15.08 -15.38 16.66
CA SER A 181 13.91 -15.90 15.95
C SER A 181 12.61 -15.72 16.76
N GLU A 182 12.68 -15.83 18.07
CA GLU A 182 11.55 -15.58 18.96
C GLU A 182 11.12 -14.12 18.90
N LEU A 183 12.07 -13.18 18.91
CA LEU A 183 11.76 -11.76 18.76
C LEU A 183 11.08 -11.45 17.43
N ARG A 184 11.51 -12.08 16.34
CA ARG A 184 10.85 -11.95 15.04
C ARG A 184 9.39 -12.39 15.10
N LEU A 185 9.13 -13.55 15.73
CA LEU A 185 7.78 -14.05 15.90
C LEU A 185 6.94 -13.11 16.77
N ARG A 186 7.49 -12.59 17.86
CA ARG A 186 6.82 -11.61 18.74
C ARG A 186 6.43 -10.34 17.97
N VAL A 187 7.34 -9.80 17.14
CA VAL A 187 7.02 -8.63 16.28
C VAL A 187 5.92 -8.96 15.28
N MET A 188 5.95 -10.15 14.65
CA MET A 188 4.86 -10.58 13.77
C MET A 188 3.52 -10.70 14.51
N MET A 189 3.52 -11.19 15.76
CA MET A 189 2.30 -11.26 16.59
C MET A 189 1.76 -9.87 16.94
N LEU A 190 2.63 -8.87 17.19
CA LEU A 190 2.20 -7.48 17.40
C LEU A 190 1.49 -6.91 16.17
N TYR A 191 1.95 -7.22 14.97
CA TYR A 191 1.24 -6.84 13.74
C TYR A 191 -0.02 -7.66 13.51
N GLY A 192 -0.01 -8.94 13.90
CA GLY A 192 -1.13 -9.86 13.77
C GLY A 192 -2.41 -9.38 14.46
N GLN A 193 -2.31 -8.64 15.58
CA GLN A 193 -3.46 -8.07 16.27
C GLN A 193 -4.26 -7.09 15.39
N VAL A 194 -3.60 -6.41 14.43
CA VAL A 194 -4.24 -5.51 13.47
C VAL A 194 -4.75 -6.26 12.25
N MET A 195 -3.97 -7.25 11.76
CA MET A 195 -4.32 -8.02 10.57
C MET A 195 -5.64 -8.78 10.69
N GLY A 196 -6.03 -9.18 11.92
CA GLY A 196 -7.33 -9.81 12.18
C GLY A 196 -8.52 -8.95 11.73
N PHE A 197 -8.43 -7.63 11.87
CA PHE A 197 -9.48 -6.70 11.42
C PHE A 197 -9.53 -6.56 9.90
N THR A 198 -8.43 -6.80 9.21
CA THR A 198 -8.36 -6.72 7.75
C THR A 198 -9.06 -7.89 7.08
N HIS A 199 -8.69 -9.12 7.46
CA HIS A 199 -9.22 -10.34 6.86
C HIS A 199 -10.67 -10.61 7.28
N GLY A 200 -11.03 -10.25 8.52
CA GLY A 200 -12.35 -10.45 9.09
C GLY A 200 -13.24 -9.21 9.11
N ARG A 201 -12.98 -8.19 8.29
CA ARG A 201 -13.63 -6.86 8.35
C ARG A 201 -15.14 -6.93 8.60
N ARG A 202 -15.88 -7.62 7.72
CA ARG A 202 -17.35 -7.73 7.81
C ARG A 202 -17.79 -8.42 9.11
N THR A 203 -17.13 -9.50 9.46
CA THR A 203 -17.41 -10.25 10.70
C THR A 203 -17.11 -9.40 11.94
N MET A 204 -15.99 -8.67 11.93
CA MET A 204 -15.63 -7.80 13.06
C MET A 204 -16.62 -6.65 13.23
N LEU A 205 -16.99 -5.96 12.16
CA LEU A 205 -18.02 -4.91 12.19
C LEU A 205 -19.33 -5.44 12.80
N THR A 206 -19.80 -6.61 12.32
CA THR A 206 -21.02 -7.24 12.83
C THR A 206 -20.91 -7.59 14.31
N LYS A 207 -19.81 -8.23 14.74
CA LYS A 207 -19.62 -8.65 16.14
C LYS A 207 -19.45 -7.48 17.11
N LEU A 208 -18.86 -6.37 16.65
CA LEU A 208 -18.66 -5.17 17.44
C LEU A 208 -19.87 -4.22 17.40
N GLY A 209 -20.86 -4.49 16.57
CA GLY A 209 -22.01 -3.61 16.35
C GLY A 209 -21.62 -2.29 15.67
N TRP A 210 -20.57 -2.30 14.86
CA TRP A 210 -20.09 -1.10 14.15
C TRP A 210 -20.60 -1.09 12.71
N GLU A 211 -21.01 0.08 12.25
CA GLU A 211 -21.42 0.25 10.85
C GLU A 211 -20.21 0.31 9.91
N LYS A 212 -19.12 0.94 10.37
CA LYS A 212 -17.87 1.11 9.61
C LYS A 212 -16.68 1.32 10.56
N PHE A 213 -15.48 1.21 10.03
CA PHE A 213 -14.26 1.70 10.69
C PHE A 213 -14.13 3.20 10.44
N GLY A 214 -14.82 4.00 11.24
CA GLY A 214 -14.73 5.46 11.22
C GLY A 214 -13.58 5.99 12.09
N PRO A 215 -13.37 7.32 12.14
CA PRO A 215 -12.28 7.92 12.91
C PRO A 215 -12.27 7.52 14.39
N ARG A 216 -13.44 7.37 15.01
CA ARG A 216 -13.60 6.95 16.42
C ARG A 216 -13.15 5.50 16.64
N GLU A 217 -13.57 4.60 15.77
CA GLU A 217 -13.26 3.17 15.82
C GLU A 217 -11.75 2.95 15.56
N LEU A 218 -11.19 3.65 14.59
CA LEU A 218 -9.75 3.61 14.29
C LEU A 218 -8.91 4.13 15.46
N ALA A 219 -9.29 5.26 16.07
CA ALA A 219 -8.61 5.79 17.23
C ALA A 219 -8.63 4.79 18.41
N MET A 220 -9.74 4.08 18.61
CA MET A 220 -9.86 3.04 19.62
C MET A 220 -8.95 1.84 19.32
N ILE A 221 -8.92 1.37 18.07
CA ILE A 221 -8.05 0.26 17.65
C ILE A 221 -6.59 0.63 17.86
N LYS A 222 -6.15 1.80 17.39
CA LYS A 222 -4.78 2.29 17.57
C LYS A 222 -4.39 2.35 19.04
N ARG A 223 -5.21 2.97 19.88
CA ARG A 223 -4.96 3.07 21.31
C ARG A 223 -4.79 1.69 21.96
N LEU A 224 -5.73 0.78 21.74
CA LEU A 224 -5.68 -0.57 22.31
C LEU A 224 -4.49 -1.37 21.78
N ALA A 225 -4.19 -1.28 20.48
CA ALA A 225 -3.03 -1.94 19.89
C ALA A 225 -1.71 -1.43 20.49
N ARG A 226 -1.58 -0.13 20.72
CA ARG A 226 -0.41 0.46 21.40
C ARG A 226 -0.33 0.02 22.87
N GLU A 227 -1.42 0.07 23.64
CA GLU A 227 -1.47 -0.35 25.04
C GLU A 227 -1.06 -1.82 25.21
N GLN A 228 -1.62 -2.71 24.39
CA GLN A 228 -1.28 -4.14 24.39
C GLN A 228 0.18 -4.36 24.00
N SER A 229 0.65 -3.68 22.94
CA SER A 229 2.04 -3.79 22.48
C SER A 229 3.00 -3.35 23.57
N ARG A 230 2.76 -2.23 24.25
CA ARG A 230 3.60 -1.77 25.37
C ARG A 230 3.66 -2.77 26.51
N THR A 231 2.50 -3.28 26.92
CA THR A 231 2.41 -4.29 27.99
C THR A 231 3.20 -5.55 27.65
N LEU A 232 3.05 -6.06 26.43
CA LEU A 232 3.78 -7.24 25.97
C LEU A 232 5.30 -6.96 25.91
N MET A 233 5.70 -5.87 25.29
CA MET A 233 7.12 -5.50 25.15
C MET A 233 7.79 -5.27 26.50
N ASP A 234 7.08 -4.75 27.51
CA ASP A 234 7.57 -4.61 28.89
C ASP A 234 7.75 -5.96 29.57
N SER A 235 6.96 -6.97 29.23
CA SER A 235 7.09 -8.33 29.79
C SER A 235 8.21 -9.16 29.17
N TRP A 236 8.85 -8.71 28.08
CA TRP A 236 9.90 -9.45 27.37
C TRP A 236 11.33 -9.10 27.80
N ARG A 237 11.49 -8.38 28.87
CA ARG A 237 12.80 -7.91 29.43
C ARG A 237 13.47 -8.98 30.27
#